data_851b3f2371e97277e7b3c8132d77b969
#
_entry.id   851b3f2371e97277e7b3c8132d77b969
#
_cell.length_a   1.000
_cell.length_b   1.000
_cell.length_c   1.000
_cell.angle_alpha   90.00
_cell.angle_beta   90.00
_cell.angle_gamma   90.00
#
_symmetry.space_group_name_H-M   'P 1'
#
loop_
_entity.id
_entity.type
_entity.pdbx_description
1 polymer ?
#
loop_
_entity_poly.entity_id
_entity_poly.type
_entity_poly.pdbx_seq_one_letter_code
_entity_poly.pdbx_strand_id
1 'polypeptide(L)'
;MAKLFRNYNTLVEYEADTNKPVNTICFIKDAKVIYVDGIQYSYKQLDYLSPAISEAEALEYMGKIIKNAQEVGLIYVKPVPTIYWTGDSNTISINYNDYTAESDSIIIDGVEYYQLKLDKDLDNDFYLFTNNTFTNLIFKDVDTSKVTDMHEMFYNCSALNSLNLSGFNTSNVTDMHYMFTNCSAITSLDLSGFNTSNVTNMMFMFGGCVALTSLDLSGWDTSNVTNMTVMFHNCNALTSLDVSGFNTSNVTNMMAMFYNCKALTSLDLSGWDISKVTDMDSMFGRCNALKTIRMVGCSQTTIDKIKAQLSSNGITGCTIVTE
;
A
#
# COMPACT_ATOMS: atom_id res chain seq x y z
N MET A 1 -10.04 12.86 -20.90
CA MET A 1 -10.13 14.25 -21.44
C MET A 1 -8.95 14.48 -22.37
N ALA A 2 -9.20 14.91 -23.61
CA ALA A 2 -8.14 15.23 -24.53
C ALA A 2 -7.27 16.36 -23.95
N LYS A 3 -5.96 16.14 -23.82
CA LYS A 3 -5.03 17.19 -23.42
C LYS A 3 -5.06 18.31 -24.44
N LEU A 4 -5.34 19.49 -24.01
CA LEU A 4 -5.25 20.67 -24.87
C LEU A 4 -3.78 21.02 -25.06
N PHE A 5 -3.33 20.99 -26.30
CA PHE A 5 -2.11 21.67 -26.70
C PHE A 5 -2.44 23.12 -26.99
N ARG A 6 -1.65 24.05 -26.46
CA ARG A 6 -1.72 25.46 -26.82
C ARG A 6 -0.42 25.87 -27.46
N ASN A 7 -0.53 26.56 -28.58
CA ASN A 7 0.60 27.18 -29.25
C ASN A 7 0.58 28.66 -28.97
N TYR A 8 1.70 29.20 -28.55
CA TYR A 8 1.93 30.62 -28.39
C TYR A 8 3.03 31.03 -29.35
N ASN A 9 2.86 32.17 -30.03
CA ASN A 9 3.91 32.66 -30.91
C ASN A 9 5.06 33.27 -30.10
N THR A 10 4.76 33.87 -28.96
CA THR A 10 5.74 34.53 -28.12
C THR A 10 5.62 34.16 -26.64
N LEU A 11 6.72 34.30 -25.92
CA LEU A 11 6.72 34.10 -24.43
C LEU A 11 5.79 35.09 -23.75
N VAL A 12 5.67 36.31 -24.29
CA VAL A 12 4.77 37.35 -23.74
C VAL A 12 3.31 36.92 -23.85
N GLU A 13 2.90 36.31 -24.98
CA GLU A 13 1.55 35.77 -25.13
C GLU A 13 1.28 34.65 -24.13
N TYR A 14 2.25 33.78 -23.87
CA TYR A 14 2.12 32.73 -22.87
C TYR A 14 2.00 33.28 -21.47
N GLU A 15 2.86 34.23 -21.09
CA GLU A 15 2.84 34.84 -19.76
C GLU A 15 1.55 35.63 -19.49
N ALA A 16 0.97 36.26 -20.51
CA ALA A 16 -0.27 37.02 -20.45
C ALA A 16 -1.54 36.13 -20.36
N ASP A 17 -1.46 34.84 -20.72
CA ASP A 17 -2.62 33.94 -20.67
C ASP A 17 -2.92 33.54 -19.19
N THR A 18 -3.96 34.14 -18.65
CA THR A 18 -4.45 33.86 -17.27
C THR A 18 -5.26 32.56 -17.14
N ASN A 19 -5.62 31.93 -18.28
CA ASN A 19 -6.44 30.73 -18.34
C ASN A 19 -5.61 29.50 -18.74
N LYS A 20 -4.34 29.40 -18.32
CA LYS A 20 -3.53 28.23 -18.55
C LYS A 20 -4.14 27.02 -17.83
N PRO A 21 -4.71 26.04 -18.55
CA PRO A 21 -5.28 24.89 -17.88
C PRO A 21 -4.18 24.03 -17.30
N VAL A 22 -4.45 23.45 -16.13
CA VAL A 22 -3.62 22.39 -15.52
C VAL A 22 -3.58 21.20 -16.50
N ASN A 23 -2.44 20.53 -16.63
CA ASN A 23 -2.19 19.44 -17.59
C ASN A 23 -2.11 19.89 -19.07
N THR A 24 -1.60 21.07 -19.33
CA THR A 24 -1.40 21.58 -20.70
C THR A 24 0.06 21.61 -21.07
N ILE A 25 0.36 21.16 -22.30
CA ILE A 25 1.68 21.34 -22.91
C ILE A 25 1.60 22.61 -23.79
N CYS A 26 2.40 23.60 -23.46
CA CYS A 26 2.45 24.87 -24.17
C CYS A 26 3.76 24.97 -24.93
N PHE A 27 3.66 25.29 -26.24
CA PHE A 27 4.81 25.56 -27.12
C PHE A 27 4.95 27.04 -27.34
N ILE A 28 6.15 27.55 -27.19
CA ILE A 28 6.47 28.94 -27.45
C ILE A 28 7.48 28.99 -28.60
N LYS A 29 6.99 29.36 -29.73
CA LYS A 29 7.70 29.24 -31.01
C LYS A 29 8.97 30.10 -31.08
N ASP A 30 8.90 31.33 -30.62
CA ASP A 30 10.04 32.27 -30.71
C ASP A 30 11.11 32.00 -29.64
N ALA A 31 10.70 31.50 -28.46
CA ALA A 31 11.62 31.20 -27.37
C ALA A 31 12.21 29.79 -27.42
N LYS A 32 11.74 28.92 -28.32
CA LYS A 32 12.13 27.50 -28.45
C LYS A 32 12.09 26.77 -27.11
N VAL A 33 11.01 26.96 -26.35
CA VAL A 33 10.78 26.32 -25.04
C VAL A 33 9.43 25.63 -25.03
N ILE A 34 9.36 24.63 -24.21
CA ILE A 34 8.13 23.90 -23.89
C ILE A 34 7.80 24.15 -22.43
N TYR A 35 6.56 24.47 -22.13
CA TYR A 35 6.02 24.48 -20.76
C TYR A 35 5.11 23.28 -20.58
N VAL A 36 5.35 22.50 -19.55
CA VAL A 36 4.46 21.40 -19.09
C VAL A 36 4.02 21.78 -17.69
N ASP A 37 2.73 21.99 -17.51
CA ASP A 37 2.14 22.39 -16.22
C ASP A 37 2.83 23.62 -15.58
N GLY A 38 3.22 24.58 -16.41
CA GLY A 38 3.89 25.82 -15.99
C GLY A 38 5.41 25.70 -15.75
N ILE A 39 6.00 24.50 -15.87
CA ILE A 39 7.44 24.29 -15.74
C ILE A 39 8.10 24.41 -17.12
N GLN A 40 9.11 25.28 -17.24
CA GLN A 40 9.82 25.51 -18.48
C GLN A 40 10.89 24.46 -18.73
N TYR A 41 10.93 23.96 -19.97
CA TYR A 41 11.96 23.06 -20.48
C TYR A 41 12.59 23.67 -21.73
N SER A 42 13.93 23.77 -21.77
CA SER A 42 14.65 24.26 -22.96
C SER A 42 14.80 23.16 -23.98
N TYR A 43 14.50 23.48 -25.26
CA TYR A 43 14.64 22.53 -26.34
C TYR A 43 15.53 23.12 -27.46
N LYS A 44 16.53 22.38 -27.87
CA LYS A 44 17.51 22.88 -28.86
C LYS A 44 17.09 22.76 -30.34
N GLN A 45 16.01 22.04 -30.66
CA GLN A 45 15.62 21.77 -32.05
C GLN A 45 14.10 21.59 -32.23
N LEU A 46 13.36 22.68 -32.37
CA LEU A 46 11.95 22.68 -32.83
C LEU A 46 11.81 23.15 -34.29
N ASP A 47 12.85 23.03 -35.12
CA ASP A 47 12.87 23.65 -36.45
C ASP A 47 12.07 22.91 -37.55
N TYR A 48 11.31 21.84 -37.22
CA TYR A 48 10.72 20.98 -38.26
C TYR A 48 9.23 20.64 -38.09
N LEU A 49 8.42 21.51 -37.57
CA LEU A 49 6.97 21.32 -37.74
C LEU A 49 6.52 22.09 -38.96
N SER A 50 6.33 21.36 -40.06
CA SER A 50 5.73 21.90 -41.29
C SER A 50 4.29 22.36 -41.02
N PRO A 51 3.85 23.50 -41.56
CA PRO A 51 2.47 23.97 -41.38
C PRO A 51 1.39 23.10 -42.08
N ALA A 52 1.75 21.95 -42.62
CA ALA A 52 0.91 21.12 -43.49
C ALA A 52 0.43 19.80 -42.86
N ILE A 53 0.71 19.54 -41.59
CA ILE A 53 0.25 18.29 -40.91
C ILE A 53 -1.10 18.51 -40.22
N SER A 54 -1.97 17.50 -40.27
CA SER A 54 -3.23 17.50 -39.54
C SER A 54 -3.01 17.52 -38.02
N GLU A 55 -3.99 18.01 -37.25
CA GLU A 55 -3.94 18.03 -35.80
C GLU A 55 -3.66 16.62 -35.21
N ALA A 56 -4.24 15.55 -35.78
CA ALA A 56 -4.03 14.17 -35.37
C ALA A 56 -2.58 13.70 -35.59
N GLU A 57 -1.99 14.03 -36.74
CA GLU A 57 -0.58 13.72 -37.06
C GLU A 57 0.37 14.51 -36.15
N ALA A 58 0.04 15.78 -35.87
CA ALA A 58 0.80 16.58 -34.92
C ALA A 58 0.77 15.97 -33.52
N LEU A 59 -0.38 15.50 -33.05
CA LEU A 59 -0.55 14.84 -31.74
C LEU A 59 0.26 13.53 -31.64
N GLU A 60 0.24 12.71 -32.72
CA GLU A 60 1.02 11.46 -32.74
C GLU A 60 2.53 11.75 -32.76
N TYR A 61 2.96 12.72 -33.56
CA TYR A 61 4.36 13.13 -33.66
C TYR A 61 4.87 13.71 -32.34
N MET A 62 4.05 14.53 -31.71
CA MET A 62 4.34 15.10 -30.37
C MET A 62 4.43 14.04 -29.29
N GLY A 63 3.55 13.04 -29.31
CA GLY A 63 3.63 11.88 -28.40
C GLY A 63 4.97 11.15 -28.52
N LYS A 64 5.49 10.99 -29.75
CA LYS A 64 6.82 10.40 -29.99
C LYS A 64 7.96 11.28 -29.47
N ILE A 65 7.88 12.60 -29.67
CA ILE A 65 8.89 13.55 -29.16
C ILE A 65 8.92 13.53 -27.64
N ILE A 66 7.77 13.59 -26.99
CA ILE A 66 7.66 13.55 -25.52
C ILE A 66 8.25 12.25 -25.00
N LYS A 67 7.86 11.11 -25.57
CA LYS A 67 8.40 9.80 -25.19
C LYS A 67 9.93 9.74 -25.33
N ASN A 68 10.46 10.17 -26.47
CA ASN A 68 11.91 10.19 -26.69
C ASN A 68 12.62 11.15 -25.72
N ALA A 69 12.03 12.32 -25.44
CA ALA A 69 12.61 13.27 -24.50
C ALA A 69 12.60 12.75 -23.05
N GLN A 70 11.58 11.97 -22.67
CA GLN A 70 11.55 11.26 -21.39
C GLN A 70 12.63 10.18 -21.31
N GLU A 71 12.77 9.35 -22.37
CA GLU A 71 13.76 8.26 -22.42
C GLU A 71 15.20 8.77 -22.30
N VAL A 72 15.49 9.99 -22.78
CA VAL A 72 16.80 10.63 -22.64
C VAL A 72 16.91 11.63 -21.48
N GLY A 73 15.87 11.70 -20.63
CA GLY A 73 15.88 12.55 -19.42
C GLY A 73 15.79 14.07 -19.69
N LEU A 74 15.33 14.49 -20.86
CA LEU A 74 15.22 15.90 -21.22
C LEU A 74 13.95 16.58 -20.72
N ILE A 75 12.86 15.81 -20.52
CA ILE A 75 11.62 16.26 -19.91
C ILE A 75 11.12 15.20 -18.94
N TYR A 76 10.55 15.66 -17.83
CA TYR A 76 9.80 14.83 -16.92
C TYR A 76 8.31 15.12 -17.09
N VAL A 77 7.56 14.11 -17.50
CA VAL A 77 6.09 14.16 -17.47
C VAL A 77 5.66 13.29 -16.30
N LYS A 78 4.97 13.91 -15.33
CA LYS A 78 4.44 13.15 -14.20
C LYS A 78 3.54 12.04 -14.76
N PRO A 79 3.83 10.77 -14.45
CA PRO A 79 2.98 9.67 -14.89
C PRO A 79 1.55 9.86 -14.33
N VAL A 80 0.56 9.36 -15.08
CA VAL A 80 -0.80 9.33 -14.59
C VAL A 80 -0.94 8.16 -13.62
N PRO A 81 -1.29 8.39 -12.36
CA PRO A 81 -1.52 7.31 -11.41
C PRO A 81 -2.56 6.34 -11.97
N THR A 82 -2.25 5.06 -11.97
CA THR A 82 -3.10 4.05 -12.61
C THR A 82 -3.24 2.83 -11.71
N ILE A 83 -4.45 2.29 -11.63
CA ILE A 83 -4.76 1.05 -10.94
C ILE A 83 -5.06 -0.01 -12.00
N TYR A 84 -4.49 -1.20 -11.81
CA TYR A 84 -4.77 -2.38 -12.61
C TYR A 84 -5.33 -3.48 -11.71
N TRP A 85 -6.37 -4.18 -12.15
CA TRP A 85 -6.93 -5.30 -11.39
C TRP A 85 -7.43 -6.42 -12.29
N THR A 86 -7.52 -7.61 -11.71
CA THR A 86 -8.18 -8.77 -12.33
C THR A 86 -9.29 -9.27 -11.41
N GLY A 87 -10.31 -9.88 -11.97
CA GLY A 87 -11.46 -10.42 -11.22
C GLY A 87 -12.65 -10.67 -12.14
N ASP A 88 -13.77 -11.05 -11.57
CA ASP A 88 -14.98 -11.36 -12.31
C ASP A 88 -15.73 -10.10 -12.81
N SER A 89 -15.28 -8.91 -12.42
CA SER A 89 -15.93 -7.64 -12.75
C SER A 89 -14.94 -6.63 -13.33
N ASN A 90 -15.37 -5.91 -14.36
CA ASN A 90 -14.69 -4.74 -14.90
C ASN A 90 -14.96 -3.46 -14.07
N THR A 91 -15.56 -3.60 -12.90
CA THR A 91 -15.78 -2.51 -11.96
C THR A 91 -14.92 -2.68 -10.71
N ILE A 92 -14.47 -1.57 -10.15
CA ILE A 92 -13.76 -1.50 -8.88
C ILE A 92 -14.43 -0.45 -7.99
N SER A 93 -14.65 -0.77 -6.73
CA SER A 93 -15.19 0.18 -5.76
C SER A 93 -14.05 0.90 -5.04
N ILE A 94 -14.08 2.23 -5.07
CA ILE A 94 -13.12 3.09 -4.36
C ILE A 94 -13.94 4.10 -3.56
N ASN A 95 -13.74 4.14 -2.25
CA ASN A 95 -14.52 5.01 -1.35
C ASN A 95 -16.03 4.83 -1.50
N TYR A 96 -16.48 3.57 -1.60
CA TYR A 96 -17.89 3.19 -1.81
C TYR A 96 -18.51 3.72 -3.13
N ASN A 97 -17.71 4.19 -4.08
CA ASN A 97 -18.14 4.55 -5.42
C ASN A 97 -17.60 3.53 -6.42
N ASP A 98 -18.46 3.09 -7.33
CA ASP A 98 -18.08 2.14 -8.36
C ASP A 98 -17.54 2.86 -9.59
N TYR A 99 -16.38 2.41 -10.04
CA TYR A 99 -15.70 2.87 -11.25
C TYR A 99 -15.61 1.72 -12.24
N THR A 100 -16.01 1.99 -13.49
CA THR A 100 -15.85 1.03 -14.57
C THR A 100 -14.48 1.17 -15.22
N ALA A 101 -13.85 0.05 -15.58
CA ALA A 101 -12.59 0.03 -16.31
C ALA A 101 -12.65 0.91 -17.58
N GLU A 102 -11.52 1.48 -17.96
CA GLU A 102 -11.34 2.02 -19.30
C GLU A 102 -11.55 0.91 -20.36
N SER A 103 -11.88 1.30 -21.58
CA SER A 103 -12.28 0.33 -22.62
C SER A 103 -11.18 -0.66 -23.02
N ASP A 104 -9.92 -0.33 -22.75
CA ASP A 104 -8.78 -1.14 -23.15
C ASP A 104 -8.21 -1.87 -21.93
N SER A 105 -8.28 -3.21 -21.98
CA SER A 105 -7.51 -4.05 -21.07
C SER A 105 -6.02 -4.04 -21.43
N ILE A 106 -5.16 -4.37 -20.47
CA ILE A 106 -3.71 -4.47 -20.67
C ILE A 106 -3.23 -5.86 -20.25
N ILE A 107 -2.21 -6.38 -20.95
CA ILE A 107 -1.57 -7.64 -20.57
C ILE A 107 -0.27 -7.32 -19.82
N ILE A 108 -0.15 -7.81 -18.58
CA ILE A 108 1.05 -7.73 -17.75
C ILE A 108 1.45 -9.18 -17.40
N ASP A 109 2.66 -9.58 -17.78
CA ASP A 109 3.19 -10.93 -17.55
C ASP A 109 2.24 -12.07 -18.02
N GLY A 110 1.55 -11.85 -19.15
CA GLY A 110 0.61 -12.82 -19.74
C GLY A 110 -0.77 -12.86 -19.10
N VAL A 111 -1.04 -12.02 -18.11
CA VAL A 111 -2.35 -11.88 -17.47
C VAL A 111 -3.04 -10.61 -17.96
N GLU A 112 -4.32 -10.72 -18.30
CA GLU A 112 -5.15 -9.58 -18.72
C GLU A 112 -5.69 -8.83 -17.49
N TYR A 113 -5.49 -7.51 -17.47
CA TYR A 113 -5.93 -6.61 -16.41
C TYR A 113 -6.91 -5.57 -16.93
N TYR A 114 -7.92 -5.26 -16.16
CA TYR A 114 -8.67 -4.02 -16.26
C TYR A 114 -7.81 -2.85 -15.76
N GLN A 115 -8.08 -1.64 -16.25
CA GLN A 115 -7.33 -0.45 -15.83
C GLN A 115 -8.25 0.74 -15.54
N LEU A 116 -7.82 1.57 -14.59
CA LEU A 116 -8.42 2.86 -14.25
C LEU A 116 -7.32 3.88 -14.01
N LYS A 117 -7.33 4.98 -14.74
CA LYS A 117 -6.47 6.13 -14.45
C LYS A 117 -7.12 6.99 -13.38
N LEU A 118 -6.34 7.33 -12.37
CA LEU A 118 -6.79 8.20 -11.29
C LEU A 118 -6.60 9.66 -11.70
N ASP A 119 -7.56 10.51 -11.37
CA ASP A 119 -7.47 11.95 -11.62
C ASP A 119 -6.38 12.64 -10.79
N LYS A 120 -6.01 12.04 -9.66
CA LYS A 120 -4.99 12.53 -8.72
C LYS A 120 -4.29 11.38 -8.00
N ASP A 121 -3.16 11.67 -7.35
CA ASP A 121 -2.50 10.73 -6.44
C ASP A 121 -3.39 10.44 -5.22
N LEU A 122 -3.08 9.35 -4.53
CA LEU A 122 -3.67 9.05 -3.24
C LEU A 122 -3.13 10.08 -2.23
N ASP A 123 -3.99 10.97 -1.81
CA ASP A 123 -3.71 11.97 -0.76
C ASP A 123 -4.54 11.67 0.49
N ASN A 124 -4.64 12.62 1.41
CA ASN A 124 -5.43 12.49 2.63
C ASN A 124 -6.95 12.32 2.40
N ASP A 125 -7.41 12.40 1.16
CA ASP A 125 -8.74 11.91 0.81
C ASP A 125 -8.65 10.38 0.76
N PHE A 126 -8.91 9.77 1.87
CA PHE A 126 -8.84 8.37 2.18
C PHE A 126 -9.35 7.45 1.04
N TYR A 127 -8.52 6.53 0.56
CA TYR A 127 -8.86 5.61 -0.53
C TYR A 127 -9.10 4.21 0.03
N LEU A 128 -10.37 3.82 0.09
CA LEU A 128 -10.83 2.51 0.51
C LEU A 128 -11.11 1.63 -0.72
N PHE A 129 -10.44 0.50 -0.80
CA PHE A 129 -10.74 -0.56 -1.76
C PHE A 129 -11.54 -1.70 -1.11
N THR A 130 -12.38 -1.36 -0.14
CA THR A 130 -13.10 -2.32 0.70
C THR A 130 -14.13 -3.13 -0.08
N ASN A 131 -14.35 -4.38 0.36
CA ASN A 131 -15.39 -5.27 -0.18
C ASN A 131 -15.30 -5.56 -1.68
N ASN A 132 -14.13 -5.37 -2.31
CA ASN A 132 -13.91 -5.68 -3.71
C ASN A 132 -13.70 -7.18 -3.95
N THR A 133 -14.05 -7.64 -5.15
CA THR A 133 -13.91 -9.02 -5.60
C THR A 133 -12.73 -9.24 -6.54
N PHE A 134 -11.87 -8.25 -6.73
CA PHE A 134 -10.68 -8.40 -7.53
C PHE A 134 -9.73 -9.45 -6.93
N THR A 135 -9.02 -10.16 -7.81
CA THR A 135 -8.07 -11.21 -7.40
C THR A 135 -6.63 -10.74 -7.37
N ASN A 136 -6.27 -9.81 -8.25
CA ASN A 136 -4.97 -9.15 -8.25
C ASN A 136 -5.15 -7.64 -8.33
N LEU A 137 -4.28 -6.88 -7.67
CA LEU A 137 -4.30 -5.43 -7.68
C LEU A 137 -2.88 -4.88 -7.77
N ILE A 138 -2.66 -3.97 -8.71
CA ILE A 138 -1.37 -3.30 -8.95
C ILE A 138 -1.60 -1.79 -8.97
N PHE A 139 -0.77 -1.07 -8.24
CA PHE A 139 -0.69 0.39 -8.28
C PHE A 139 0.53 0.79 -9.09
N LYS A 140 0.32 1.63 -10.10
CA LYS A 140 1.39 2.15 -10.93
C LYS A 140 1.42 3.67 -10.89
N ASP A 141 2.61 4.22 -10.63
CA ASP A 141 2.84 5.67 -10.60
C ASP A 141 1.94 6.41 -9.57
N VAL A 142 1.55 5.72 -8.49
CA VAL A 142 0.70 6.26 -7.43
C VAL A 142 1.58 6.80 -6.31
N ASP A 143 1.47 8.08 -6.01
CA ASP A 143 2.16 8.71 -4.87
C ASP A 143 1.29 8.66 -3.62
N THR A 144 1.78 7.95 -2.59
CA THR A 144 1.13 7.84 -1.27
C THR A 144 1.83 8.65 -0.18
N SER A 145 2.80 9.50 -0.54
CA SER A 145 3.64 10.23 0.42
C SER A 145 2.87 11.19 1.34
N LYS A 146 1.65 11.56 0.97
CA LYS A 146 0.79 12.41 1.78
C LYS A 146 -0.25 11.66 2.61
N VAL A 147 -0.34 10.35 2.43
CA VAL A 147 -1.31 9.52 3.15
C VAL A 147 -0.89 9.39 4.61
N THR A 148 -1.77 9.74 5.52
CA THR A 148 -1.56 9.64 6.98
C THR A 148 -2.39 8.54 7.62
N ASP A 149 -3.39 8.03 6.90
CA ASP A 149 -4.33 7.04 7.38
C ASP A 149 -4.57 5.98 6.28
N MET A 150 -4.34 4.70 6.60
CA MET A 150 -4.57 3.55 5.74
C MET A 150 -5.53 2.53 6.38
N HIS A 151 -6.36 2.96 7.35
CA HIS A 151 -7.30 2.06 7.98
C HIS A 151 -8.29 1.49 6.94
N GLU A 152 -8.63 0.21 7.09
CA GLU A 152 -9.58 -0.48 6.21
C GLU A 152 -9.27 -0.48 4.70
N MET A 153 -8.07 -0.03 4.26
CA MET A 153 -7.80 0.19 2.83
C MET A 153 -8.17 -1.00 1.94
N PHE A 154 -7.92 -2.23 2.41
CA PHE A 154 -8.28 -3.49 1.72
C PHE A 154 -9.23 -4.36 2.53
N TYR A 155 -10.00 -3.76 3.44
CA TYR A 155 -10.93 -4.50 4.29
C TYR A 155 -11.89 -5.37 3.47
N ASN A 156 -11.99 -6.64 3.84
CA ASN A 156 -12.90 -7.62 3.24
C ASN A 156 -12.70 -7.85 1.73
N CYS A 157 -11.49 -7.63 1.20
CA CYS A 157 -11.09 -8.03 -0.15
C CYS A 157 -10.83 -9.54 -0.19
N SER A 158 -11.88 -10.34 -0.01
CA SER A 158 -11.78 -11.77 0.28
C SER A 158 -11.26 -12.63 -0.88
N ALA A 159 -11.33 -12.14 -2.11
CA ALA A 159 -10.82 -12.80 -3.31
C ALA A 159 -9.38 -12.42 -3.66
N LEU A 160 -8.81 -11.40 -2.98
CA LEU A 160 -7.49 -10.86 -3.30
C LEU A 160 -6.38 -11.88 -3.05
N ASN A 161 -5.70 -12.31 -4.11
CA ASN A 161 -4.60 -13.29 -4.07
C ASN A 161 -3.24 -12.60 -4.14
N SER A 162 -3.14 -11.51 -4.91
CA SER A 162 -1.89 -10.80 -5.15
C SER A 162 -2.09 -9.30 -5.06
N LEU A 163 -1.19 -8.64 -4.34
CA LEU A 163 -1.21 -7.21 -4.12
C LEU A 163 0.22 -6.68 -4.18
N ASN A 164 0.45 -5.72 -5.08
CA ASN A 164 1.75 -5.07 -5.20
C ASN A 164 1.71 -3.68 -4.57
N LEU A 165 2.41 -3.51 -3.45
CA LEU A 165 2.53 -2.27 -2.67
C LEU A 165 3.95 -1.69 -2.69
N SER A 166 4.84 -2.18 -3.55
CA SER A 166 6.26 -1.81 -3.57
C SER A 166 6.51 -0.31 -3.80
N GLY A 167 5.54 0.40 -4.39
CA GLY A 167 5.61 1.85 -4.60
C GLY A 167 5.04 2.70 -3.47
N PHE A 168 4.50 2.09 -2.40
CA PHE A 168 3.86 2.83 -1.32
C PHE A 168 4.88 3.47 -0.39
N ASN A 169 4.73 4.77 -0.19
CA ASN A 169 5.42 5.51 0.86
C ASN A 169 4.50 5.63 2.08
N THR A 170 4.80 4.89 3.13
CA THR A 170 3.99 4.87 4.37
C THR A 170 4.60 5.70 5.50
N SER A 171 5.62 6.52 5.21
CA SER A 171 6.38 7.27 6.22
C SER A 171 5.53 8.26 7.04
N ASN A 172 4.40 8.70 6.52
CA ASN A 172 3.49 9.62 7.22
C ASN A 172 2.26 8.91 7.82
N VAL A 173 2.13 7.59 7.64
CA VAL A 173 0.97 6.84 8.11
C VAL A 173 1.01 6.65 9.62
N THR A 174 -0.08 7.00 10.29
CA THR A 174 -0.25 6.86 11.74
C THR A 174 -1.25 5.80 12.15
N ASP A 175 -2.13 5.39 11.23
CA ASP A 175 -3.16 4.38 11.48
C ASP A 175 -3.21 3.34 10.34
N MET A 176 -3.12 2.06 10.70
CA MET A 176 -3.23 0.91 9.79
C MET A 176 -4.25 -0.13 10.28
N HIS A 177 -5.17 0.26 11.18
CA HIS A 177 -6.13 -0.70 11.72
C HIS A 177 -7.04 -1.25 10.61
N TYR A 178 -7.38 -2.54 10.70
CA TYR A 178 -8.20 -3.28 9.72
C TYR A 178 -7.67 -3.32 8.28
N MET A 179 -6.44 -2.83 7.98
CA MET A 179 -5.97 -2.61 6.59
C MET A 179 -6.15 -3.84 5.69
N PHE A 180 -5.86 -5.04 6.17
CA PHE A 180 -5.99 -6.30 5.41
C PHE A 180 -7.00 -7.26 6.04
N THR A 181 -7.87 -6.78 6.92
CA THR A 181 -8.84 -7.65 7.58
C THR A 181 -9.72 -8.38 6.57
N ASN A 182 -9.86 -9.71 6.75
CA ASN A 182 -10.63 -10.60 5.87
C ASN A 182 -10.13 -10.67 4.41
N CYS A 183 -8.87 -10.34 4.14
CA CYS A 183 -8.22 -10.72 2.88
C CYS A 183 -7.95 -12.23 2.89
N SER A 184 -9.02 -13.02 2.80
CA SER A 184 -8.99 -14.45 3.13
C SER A 184 -8.27 -15.33 2.12
N ALA A 185 -8.05 -14.86 0.88
CA ALA A 185 -7.34 -15.57 -0.17
C ALA A 185 -5.84 -15.25 -0.23
N ILE A 186 -5.37 -14.18 0.41
CA ILE A 186 -3.94 -13.82 0.42
C ILE A 186 -3.14 -14.89 1.14
N THR A 187 -2.12 -15.42 0.44
CA THR A 187 -1.18 -16.43 1.00
C THR A 187 0.14 -15.82 1.47
N SER A 188 0.53 -14.68 0.91
CA SER A 188 1.72 -13.91 1.28
C SER A 188 1.52 -12.44 0.96
N LEU A 189 2.21 -11.55 1.70
CA LEU A 189 2.27 -10.11 1.47
C LEU A 189 3.71 -9.65 1.55
N ASP A 190 4.15 -8.85 0.59
CA ASP A 190 5.42 -8.15 0.68
C ASP A 190 5.17 -6.74 1.26
N LEU A 191 5.58 -6.55 2.50
CA LEU A 191 5.48 -5.30 3.25
C LEU A 191 6.86 -4.76 3.63
N SER A 192 7.92 -5.24 2.99
CA SER A 192 9.31 -4.85 3.28
C SER A 192 9.58 -3.37 3.05
N GLY A 193 8.80 -2.72 2.16
CA GLY A 193 8.87 -1.28 1.91
C GLY A 193 8.13 -0.40 2.91
N PHE A 194 7.39 -0.98 3.87
CA PHE A 194 6.58 -0.19 4.81
C PHE A 194 7.44 0.43 5.90
N ASN A 195 7.34 1.74 6.03
CA ASN A 195 7.84 2.47 7.19
C ASN A 195 6.71 2.61 8.22
N THR A 196 6.83 1.91 9.34
CA THR A 196 5.82 1.90 10.40
C THR A 196 6.16 2.78 11.61
N SER A 197 7.23 3.55 11.53
CA SER A 197 7.77 4.33 12.65
C SER A 197 6.78 5.36 13.23
N ASN A 198 5.79 5.81 12.46
CA ASN A 198 4.76 6.73 12.93
C ASN A 198 3.43 6.05 13.28
N VAL A 199 3.32 4.73 13.07
CA VAL A 199 2.07 4.00 13.30
C VAL A 199 1.80 3.81 14.79
N THR A 200 0.60 4.18 15.22
CA THR A 200 0.14 4.07 16.61
C THR A 200 -0.89 2.97 16.83
N ASN A 201 -1.60 2.54 15.76
CA ASN A 201 -2.70 1.61 15.83
C ASN A 201 -2.58 0.55 14.72
N MET A 202 -2.46 -0.72 15.13
CA MET A 202 -2.40 -1.90 14.25
C MET A 202 -3.52 -2.91 14.57
N MET A 203 -4.61 -2.45 15.20
CA MET A 203 -5.73 -3.30 15.56
C MET A 203 -6.31 -4.03 14.35
N PHE A 204 -6.51 -5.35 14.44
CA PHE A 204 -7.10 -6.19 13.38
C PHE A 204 -6.36 -6.17 12.02
N MET A 205 -5.15 -5.63 11.92
CA MET A 205 -4.50 -5.37 10.62
C MET A 205 -4.51 -6.58 9.68
N PHE A 206 -4.27 -7.78 10.19
CA PHE A 206 -4.29 -9.05 9.45
C PHE A 206 -5.40 -10.00 9.91
N GLY A 207 -6.36 -9.50 10.67
CA GLY A 207 -7.43 -10.34 11.20
C GLY A 207 -8.23 -11.02 10.08
N GLY A 208 -8.41 -12.34 10.14
CA GLY A 208 -9.14 -13.09 9.12
C GLY A 208 -8.38 -13.38 7.82
N CYS A 209 -7.08 -13.14 7.75
CA CYS A 209 -6.22 -13.59 6.64
C CYS A 209 -5.99 -15.12 6.75
N VAL A 210 -7.04 -15.90 6.52
CA VAL A 210 -7.08 -17.34 6.85
C VAL A 210 -6.11 -18.19 6.02
N ALA A 211 -5.75 -17.74 4.82
CA ALA A 211 -4.82 -18.43 3.92
C ALA A 211 -3.36 -17.96 4.06
N LEU A 212 -3.09 -16.92 4.84
CA LEU A 212 -1.75 -16.35 5.02
C LEU A 212 -0.83 -17.39 5.70
N THR A 213 0.22 -17.81 4.98
CA THR A 213 1.13 -18.87 5.46
C THR A 213 2.40 -18.33 6.08
N SER A 214 2.84 -17.16 5.63
CA SER A 214 4.05 -16.48 6.13
C SER A 214 3.92 -14.98 6.00
N LEU A 215 4.61 -14.25 6.88
CA LEU A 215 4.65 -12.80 6.86
C LEU A 215 5.99 -12.35 7.44
N ASP A 216 6.74 -11.52 6.70
CA ASP A 216 7.98 -10.92 7.18
C ASP A 216 7.70 -9.49 7.68
N LEU A 217 7.92 -9.28 8.97
CA LEU A 217 7.74 -8.01 9.66
C LEU A 217 9.04 -7.53 10.32
N SER A 218 10.17 -8.11 9.95
CA SER A 218 11.48 -7.86 10.59
C SER A 218 11.95 -6.40 10.48
N GLY A 219 11.49 -5.67 9.45
CA GLY A 219 11.81 -4.26 9.25
C GLY A 219 10.89 -3.26 9.96
N TRP A 220 9.89 -3.74 10.73
CA TRP A 220 8.89 -2.87 11.32
C TRP A 220 9.35 -2.22 12.62
N ASP A 221 9.22 -0.90 12.70
CA ASP A 221 9.34 -0.15 13.95
C ASP A 221 7.96 -0.01 14.60
N THR A 222 7.77 -0.67 15.73
CA THR A 222 6.52 -0.64 16.49
C THR A 222 6.61 0.20 17.76
N SER A 223 7.66 1.02 17.89
CA SER A 223 7.94 1.79 19.12
C SER A 223 6.83 2.78 19.50
N ASN A 224 6.04 3.25 18.52
CA ASN A 224 4.91 4.15 18.74
C ASN A 224 3.55 3.42 18.82
N VAL A 225 3.51 2.10 18.61
CA VAL A 225 2.24 1.35 18.61
C VAL A 225 1.72 1.19 20.03
N THR A 226 0.45 1.53 20.22
CA THR A 226 -0.26 1.40 21.51
C THR A 226 -1.32 0.31 21.50
N ASN A 227 -1.82 -0.08 20.32
CA ASN A 227 -2.89 -1.05 20.17
C ASN A 227 -2.54 -2.12 19.13
N MET A 228 -2.44 -3.38 19.59
CA MET A 228 -2.23 -4.58 18.76
C MET A 228 -3.38 -5.60 18.94
N THR A 229 -4.54 -5.12 19.39
CA THR A 229 -5.72 -5.96 19.61
C THR A 229 -6.06 -6.74 18.33
N VAL A 230 -6.19 -8.07 18.46
CA VAL A 230 -6.68 -8.97 17.37
C VAL A 230 -5.85 -8.93 16.07
N MET A 231 -4.60 -8.43 16.13
CA MET A 231 -3.78 -8.14 14.94
C MET A 231 -3.66 -9.33 13.99
N PHE A 232 -3.51 -10.55 14.51
CA PHE A 232 -3.40 -11.80 13.73
C PHE A 232 -4.55 -12.78 14.00
N HIS A 233 -5.67 -12.28 14.50
CA HIS A 233 -6.84 -13.12 14.78
C HIS A 233 -7.29 -13.92 13.55
N ASN A 234 -7.52 -15.23 13.69
CA ASN A 234 -7.94 -16.12 12.60
C ASN A 234 -6.92 -16.27 11.44
N CYS A 235 -5.64 -16.00 11.62
CA CYS A 235 -4.60 -16.37 10.65
C CYS A 235 -4.35 -17.88 10.71
N ASN A 236 -5.33 -18.67 10.21
CA ASN A 236 -5.41 -20.11 10.45
C ASN A 236 -4.29 -20.92 9.81
N ALA A 237 -3.71 -20.45 8.68
CA ALA A 237 -2.64 -21.12 7.94
C ALA A 237 -1.24 -20.70 8.38
N LEU A 238 -1.10 -19.68 9.23
CA LEU A 238 0.18 -19.14 9.67
C LEU A 238 0.88 -20.16 10.58
N THR A 239 2.02 -20.71 10.13
CA THR A 239 2.73 -21.79 10.83
C THR A 239 3.77 -21.29 11.82
N SER A 240 4.39 -20.13 11.49
CA SER A 240 5.37 -19.43 12.33
C SER A 240 5.26 -17.93 12.09
N LEU A 241 5.62 -17.15 13.09
CA LEU A 241 5.71 -15.71 12.99
C LEU A 241 6.86 -15.23 13.88
N ASP A 242 7.76 -14.44 13.30
CA ASP A 242 8.80 -13.75 14.04
C ASP A 242 8.35 -12.30 14.30
N VAL A 243 8.14 -12.01 15.57
CA VAL A 243 7.81 -10.67 16.06
C VAL A 243 8.80 -10.23 17.15
N SER A 244 9.99 -10.84 17.19
CA SER A 244 11.07 -10.49 18.11
C SER A 244 11.58 -9.05 17.91
N GLY A 245 11.44 -8.51 16.69
CA GLY A 245 11.75 -7.11 16.38
C GLY A 245 10.74 -6.09 16.93
N PHE A 246 9.59 -6.54 17.45
CA PHE A 246 8.56 -5.61 17.93
C PHE A 246 8.96 -4.96 19.25
N ASN A 247 8.98 -3.64 19.28
CA ASN A 247 9.05 -2.88 20.52
C ASN A 247 7.63 -2.74 21.11
N THR A 248 7.36 -3.51 22.15
CA THR A 248 6.02 -3.56 22.79
C THR A 248 5.88 -2.66 24.01
N SER A 249 6.91 -1.87 24.35
CA SER A 249 6.98 -1.07 25.59
C SER A 249 5.89 0.02 25.71
N ASN A 250 5.25 0.40 24.61
CA ASN A 250 4.13 1.34 24.60
C ASN A 250 2.76 0.68 24.39
N VAL A 251 2.72 -0.62 24.13
CA VAL A 251 1.47 -1.32 23.87
C VAL A 251 0.65 -1.47 25.16
N THR A 252 -0.62 -1.09 25.08
CA THR A 252 -1.56 -1.18 26.22
C THR A 252 -2.59 -2.29 26.05
N ASN A 253 -2.86 -2.71 24.81
CA ASN A 253 -3.86 -3.74 24.53
C ASN A 253 -3.34 -4.76 23.49
N MET A 254 -3.37 -6.05 23.87
CA MET A 254 -3.02 -7.22 23.06
C MET A 254 -4.13 -8.30 23.10
N MET A 255 -5.38 -7.92 23.42
CA MET A 255 -6.50 -8.85 23.49
C MET A 255 -6.61 -9.66 22.19
N ALA A 256 -6.71 -10.99 22.32
CA ALA A 256 -6.90 -11.94 21.24
C ALA A 256 -5.90 -11.81 20.05
N MET A 257 -4.69 -11.26 20.28
CA MET A 257 -3.73 -10.92 19.21
C MET A 257 -3.44 -12.11 18.28
N PHE A 258 -3.32 -13.33 18.81
CA PHE A 258 -3.09 -14.56 18.06
C PHE A 258 -4.27 -15.54 18.14
N TYR A 259 -5.44 -15.07 18.55
CA TYR A 259 -6.60 -15.97 18.73
C TYR A 259 -6.91 -16.74 17.45
N ASN A 260 -7.09 -18.06 17.59
CA ASN A 260 -7.44 -18.98 16.51
C ASN A 260 -6.38 -19.09 15.37
N CYS A 261 -5.09 -18.83 15.67
CA CYS A 261 -3.97 -19.18 14.79
C CYS A 261 -3.69 -20.68 14.90
N LYS A 262 -4.54 -21.49 14.23
CA LYS A 262 -4.61 -22.96 14.46
C LYS A 262 -3.34 -23.70 14.05
N ALA A 263 -2.62 -23.22 13.00
CA ALA A 263 -1.42 -23.87 12.51
C ALA A 263 -0.13 -23.34 13.16
N LEU A 264 -0.22 -22.31 14.02
CA LEU A 264 0.93 -21.68 14.63
C LEU A 264 1.63 -22.65 15.60
N THR A 265 2.83 -23.07 15.25
CA THR A 265 3.62 -24.04 16.04
C THR A 265 4.68 -23.40 16.90
N SER A 266 5.19 -22.24 16.46
CA SER A 266 6.23 -21.50 17.16
C SER A 266 6.03 -20.00 17.06
N LEU A 267 6.46 -19.27 18.08
CA LEU A 267 6.38 -17.81 18.14
C LEU A 267 7.63 -17.27 18.83
N ASP A 268 8.26 -16.25 18.27
CA ASP A 268 9.38 -15.57 18.92
C ASP A 268 8.90 -14.22 19.47
N LEU A 269 8.86 -14.12 20.80
CA LEU A 269 8.50 -12.93 21.57
C LEU A 269 9.73 -12.36 22.32
N SER A 270 10.94 -12.68 21.86
CA SER A 270 12.17 -12.19 22.49
C SER A 270 12.19 -10.68 22.56
N GLY A 271 12.64 -10.11 23.67
CA GLY A 271 12.73 -8.66 23.87
C GLY A 271 11.40 -7.97 24.21
N TRP A 272 10.28 -8.68 24.26
CA TRP A 272 8.99 -8.04 24.56
C TRP A 272 8.94 -7.49 25.98
N ASP A 273 8.46 -6.25 26.09
CA ASP A 273 8.07 -5.61 27.36
C ASP A 273 6.55 -5.38 27.35
N ILE A 274 5.85 -6.12 28.19
CA ILE A 274 4.38 -6.01 28.34
C ILE A 274 3.99 -5.37 29.68
N SER A 275 4.88 -4.55 30.26
CA SER A 275 4.63 -3.90 31.54
C SER A 275 3.42 -2.97 31.52
N LYS A 276 3.17 -2.29 30.39
CA LYS A 276 2.03 -1.40 30.20
C LYS A 276 0.77 -2.10 29.69
N VAL A 277 0.85 -3.38 29.30
CA VAL A 277 -0.31 -4.09 28.77
C VAL A 277 -1.31 -4.35 29.87
N THR A 278 -2.52 -3.83 29.69
CA THR A 278 -3.65 -3.95 30.63
C THR A 278 -4.65 -5.03 30.21
N ASP A 279 -4.70 -5.35 28.91
CA ASP A 279 -5.60 -6.37 28.37
C ASP A 279 -4.85 -7.32 27.44
N MET A 280 -4.87 -8.62 27.78
CA MET A 280 -4.32 -9.74 27.01
C MET A 280 -5.32 -10.90 26.92
N ASP A 281 -6.59 -10.67 27.20
CA ASP A 281 -7.58 -11.72 27.24
C ASP A 281 -7.62 -12.51 25.94
N SER A 282 -7.63 -13.84 26.06
CA SER A 282 -7.69 -14.77 24.91
C SER A 282 -6.53 -14.64 23.90
N MET A 283 -5.38 -14.06 24.29
CA MET A 283 -4.25 -13.79 23.39
C MET A 283 -3.85 -15.00 22.55
N PHE A 284 -3.83 -16.20 23.11
CA PHE A 284 -3.50 -17.45 22.44
C PHE A 284 -4.70 -18.40 22.32
N GLY A 285 -5.91 -17.92 22.53
CA GLY A 285 -7.11 -18.77 22.49
C GLY A 285 -7.18 -19.55 21.17
N ARG A 286 -7.39 -20.88 21.27
CA ARG A 286 -7.45 -21.81 20.13
C ARG A 286 -6.17 -21.97 19.30
N CYS A 287 -4.99 -21.55 19.79
CA CYS A 287 -3.70 -21.86 19.19
C CYS A 287 -3.26 -23.28 19.53
N ASN A 288 -4.04 -24.28 19.16
CA ASN A 288 -3.88 -25.67 19.65
C ASN A 288 -2.61 -26.37 19.13
N ALA A 289 -1.95 -25.86 18.09
CA ALA A 289 -0.70 -26.38 17.57
C ALA A 289 0.55 -25.77 18.23
N LEU A 290 0.39 -24.74 19.09
CA LEU A 290 1.52 -23.98 19.64
C LEU A 290 2.36 -24.84 20.60
N LYS A 291 3.62 -25.05 20.24
CA LYS A 291 4.57 -25.92 20.97
C LYS A 291 5.69 -25.14 21.62
N THR A 292 6.09 -24.04 21.03
CA THR A 292 7.28 -23.31 21.49
C THR A 292 7.05 -21.79 21.41
N ILE A 293 7.37 -21.10 22.50
CA ILE A 293 7.50 -19.65 22.54
C ILE A 293 8.91 -19.31 22.99
N ARG A 294 9.62 -18.55 22.18
CA ARG A 294 10.94 -18.02 22.52
C ARG A 294 10.77 -16.65 23.17
N MET A 295 11.46 -16.41 24.30
CA MET A 295 11.32 -15.21 25.13
C MET A 295 12.68 -14.74 25.68
N VAL A 296 13.70 -14.76 24.84
CA VAL A 296 15.05 -14.32 25.23
C VAL A 296 15.04 -12.82 25.50
N GLY A 297 15.67 -12.40 26.59
CA GLY A 297 15.73 -10.98 26.99
C GLY A 297 14.47 -10.42 27.64
N CYS A 298 13.39 -11.22 27.78
CA CYS A 298 12.20 -10.78 28.46
C CYS A 298 12.38 -10.76 30.00
N SER A 299 11.70 -9.84 30.68
CA SER A 299 11.63 -9.84 32.13
C SER A 299 10.88 -11.06 32.68
N GLN A 300 11.19 -11.49 33.91
CA GLN A 300 10.46 -12.59 34.55
C GLN A 300 8.96 -12.28 34.63
N THR A 301 8.59 -11.03 34.89
CA THR A 301 7.19 -10.60 34.94
C THR A 301 6.47 -10.80 33.60
N THR A 302 7.15 -10.46 32.48
CA THR A 302 6.65 -10.71 31.11
C THR A 302 6.44 -12.22 30.89
N ILE A 303 7.44 -13.02 31.23
CA ILE A 303 7.39 -14.49 31.09
C ILE A 303 6.21 -15.07 31.89
N ASP A 304 6.01 -14.64 33.13
CA ASP A 304 4.95 -15.15 34.02
C ASP A 304 3.55 -14.73 33.50
N LYS A 305 3.39 -13.52 32.99
CA LYS A 305 2.14 -13.08 32.35
C LYS A 305 1.81 -13.95 31.12
N ILE A 306 2.79 -14.25 30.25
CA ILE A 306 2.60 -15.11 29.07
C ILE A 306 2.24 -16.53 29.47
N LYS A 307 2.91 -17.11 30.49
CA LYS A 307 2.56 -18.44 31.07
C LYS A 307 1.12 -18.47 31.57
N ALA A 308 0.70 -17.41 32.26
CA ALA A 308 -0.68 -17.31 32.76
C ALA A 308 -1.69 -17.27 31.61
N GLN A 309 -1.39 -16.55 30.52
CA GLN A 309 -2.24 -16.53 29.33
C GLN A 309 -2.31 -17.88 28.61
N LEU A 310 -1.19 -18.61 28.47
CA LEU A 310 -1.20 -19.95 27.90
C LEU A 310 -2.11 -20.90 28.75
N SER A 311 -1.97 -20.84 30.06
CA SER A 311 -2.78 -21.64 30.96
C SER A 311 -4.27 -21.30 30.88
N SER A 312 -4.64 -20.02 30.94
CA SER A 312 -6.03 -19.56 30.86
C SER A 312 -6.69 -19.87 29.53
N ASN A 313 -5.90 -19.94 28.46
CA ASN A 313 -6.37 -20.27 27.12
C ASN A 313 -6.35 -21.79 26.84
N GLY A 314 -6.00 -22.62 27.80
CA GLY A 314 -5.99 -24.07 27.72
C GLY A 314 -4.85 -24.63 26.85
N ILE A 315 -3.80 -23.85 26.60
CA ILE A 315 -2.62 -24.30 25.86
C ILE A 315 -1.69 -25.04 26.80
N THR A 316 -1.71 -26.37 26.72
CA THR A 316 -0.87 -27.25 27.53
C THR A 316 0.28 -27.81 26.70
N GLY A 317 1.46 -27.98 27.32
CA GLY A 317 2.65 -28.57 26.66
C GLY A 317 3.42 -27.58 25.77
N CYS A 318 3.10 -26.28 25.79
CA CYS A 318 3.92 -25.27 25.17
C CYS A 318 5.19 -25.01 25.98
N THR A 319 6.36 -25.12 25.35
CA THR A 319 7.66 -24.84 25.96
C THR A 319 8.01 -23.38 25.82
N ILE A 320 8.43 -22.73 26.89
CA ILE A 320 9.00 -21.38 26.86
C ILE A 320 10.53 -21.50 26.92
N VAL A 321 11.20 -20.90 25.93
CA VAL A 321 12.66 -20.88 25.78
C VAL A 321 13.15 -19.47 26.13
N THR A 322 14.05 -19.36 27.10
CA THR A 322 14.55 -18.06 27.61
C THR A 322 16.06 -17.85 27.42
N GLU A 323 16.74 -18.84 26.82
CA GLU A 323 18.19 -18.84 26.60
C GLU A 323 18.52 -19.11 25.13
#